data_afad4c0d1642d1493b4a69024cf76e14
#
_entry.id   afad4c0d1642d1493b4a69024cf76e14
#
_cell.length_a   1.000
_cell.length_b   1.000
_cell.length_c   1.000
_cell.angle_alpha   90.00
_cell.angle_beta   90.00
_cell.angle_gamma   90.00
#
_symmetry.space_group_name_H-M   'P 1'
#
loop_
_entity.id
_entity.type
_entity.pdbx_description
1 polymer ?
#
loop_
_entity_poly.entity_id
_entity_poly.type
_entity_poly.pdbx_seq_one_letter_code
_entity_poly.pdbx_strand_id
1 'polypeptide(L)'
;MLNQRFCQYFQEKFFENDDENFQKFLNTIEKPILRTIRIKPGKEKVVRERLEQDGWILNPTEIPRMYQMDRRADFNPLERRLGMTMDHLVGNFYIQELAAAHPVNLLSDGRIHHEEFLILDMASSPGGKTTQLAEYFPNSFIIANEPSRERIPQLLQNLERMHTPNVAITLYPGQQWRHFHEMFDRILLDAPCSGEGTLYKGTDAVKNWHIKSIRQIANLQKKLIVSALTALKVGGEMVYSTCALNDLENEGILAYISEKYGEKIEVIFQKKFWPHIDQTGGFFMAKIVKKASIIDDIASEKLKNFNAEIKKFSKKFGNFSLRDGITNFSHRDKILAVKNAHIVAPFLEKMYFMRLGETIGFWENNQFFPNARAYRDLQIENFSKISLQNEKELDFYLRGGMLECDED
;
A
#
# COMPACT_ATOMS: atom_id res chain seq x y z
N MET A 1 -0.19 31.24 1.85
CA MET A 1 1.01 31.56 2.67
C MET A 1 1.24 30.41 3.63
N LEU A 2 2.46 29.89 3.70
CA LEU A 2 2.86 28.86 4.65
C LEU A 2 2.77 29.40 6.09
N ASN A 3 2.51 28.50 7.02
CA ASN A 3 2.40 28.84 8.44
C ASN A 3 3.75 29.35 9.00
N GLN A 4 3.75 30.51 9.67
CA GLN A 4 4.98 31.13 10.19
C GLN A 4 5.75 30.22 11.15
N ARG A 5 5.05 29.47 12.03
CA ARG A 5 5.69 28.52 12.97
C ARG A 5 6.35 27.36 12.25
N PHE A 6 5.76 26.91 11.15
CA PHE A 6 6.36 25.90 10.27
C PHE A 6 7.66 26.43 9.67
N CYS A 7 7.63 27.62 9.06
CA CYS A 7 8.81 28.23 8.45
C CYS A 7 9.96 28.42 9.47
N GLN A 8 9.63 28.97 10.64
CA GLN A 8 10.62 29.18 11.70
C GLN A 8 11.25 27.85 12.15
N TYR A 9 10.43 26.82 12.44
CA TYR A 9 10.94 25.53 12.88
C TYR A 9 11.87 24.88 11.86
N PHE A 10 11.47 24.90 10.56
CA PHE A 10 12.27 24.29 9.51
C PHE A 10 13.57 25.07 9.28
N GLN A 11 13.54 26.40 9.28
CA GLN A 11 14.73 27.24 9.14
C GLN A 11 15.72 26.96 10.27
N GLU A 12 15.28 27.02 11.52
CA GLU A 12 16.13 26.79 12.69
C GLU A 12 16.70 25.37 12.76
N LYS A 13 15.92 24.38 12.35
CA LYS A 13 16.28 22.96 12.56
C LYS A 13 17.06 22.35 11.42
N PHE A 14 16.78 22.72 10.17
CA PHE A 14 17.32 22.05 8.98
C PHE A 14 18.10 22.97 8.05
N PHE A 15 17.94 24.27 8.18
CA PHE A 15 18.55 25.25 7.29
C PHE A 15 19.26 26.36 8.07
N GLU A 16 19.76 26.03 9.25
CA GLU A 16 20.52 26.99 10.06
C GLU A 16 21.72 27.53 9.26
N ASN A 17 21.76 28.86 9.07
CA ASN A 17 22.76 29.57 8.27
C ASN A 17 22.79 29.25 6.77
N ASP A 18 21.71 28.66 6.22
CA ASP A 18 21.57 28.35 4.79
C ASP A 18 20.25 28.92 4.24
N ASP A 19 20.16 30.23 4.22
CA ASP A 19 18.95 30.92 3.75
C ASP A 19 18.65 30.66 2.27
N GLU A 20 19.66 30.46 1.43
CA GLU A 20 19.47 30.17 0.00
C GLU A 20 18.76 28.84 -0.19
N ASN A 21 19.22 27.81 0.50
CA ASN A 21 18.63 26.48 0.41
C ASN A 21 17.23 26.45 1.05
N PHE A 22 17.02 27.20 2.14
CA PHE A 22 15.70 27.37 2.73
C PHE A 22 14.70 28.02 1.77
N GLN A 23 15.11 29.06 1.03
CA GLN A 23 14.25 29.68 0.02
C GLN A 23 13.95 28.72 -1.14
N LYS A 24 14.91 27.91 -1.59
CA LYS A 24 14.66 26.85 -2.58
C LYS A 24 13.62 25.85 -2.07
N PHE A 25 13.73 25.40 -0.83
CA PHE A 25 12.75 24.53 -0.17
C PHE A 25 11.35 25.15 -0.17
N LEU A 26 11.19 26.37 0.35
CA LEU A 26 9.90 27.06 0.39
C LEU A 26 9.28 27.26 -1.00
N ASN A 27 10.09 27.59 -1.99
CA ASN A 27 9.67 27.80 -3.36
C ASN A 27 9.28 26.51 -4.09
N THR A 28 9.64 25.34 -3.54
CA THR A 28 9.43 24.05 -4.21
C THR A 28 8.33 23.22 -3.54
N ILE A 29 8.19 23.29 -2.21
CA ILE A 29 7.32 22.38 -1.45
C ILE A 29 5.84 22.42 -1.85
N GLU A 30 5.35 23.54 -2.37
CA GLU A 30 3.97 23.70 -2.85
C GLU A 30 3.83 23.45 -4.37
N LYS A 31 4.96 23.33 -5.09
CA LYS A 31 4.90 23.12 -6.55
C LYS A 31 4.43 21.71 -6.90
N PRO A 32 3.57 21.58 -7.92
CA PRO A 32 3.21 20.29 -8.44
C PRO A 32 4.46 19.49 -8.86
N ILE A 33 4.51 18.24 -8.46
CA ILE A 33 5.53 17.29 -8.90
C ILE A 33 5.05 16.52 -10.13
N LEU A 34 5.96 16.04 -10.95
CA LEU A 34 5.62 15.20 -12.09
C LEU A 34 5.00 13.89 -11.59
N ARG A 35 3.95 13.44 -12.29
CA ARG A 35 3.28 12.19 -11.97
C ARG A 35 4.19 11.02 -12.33
N THR A 36 4.12 9.98 -11.53
CA THR A 36 4.76 8.71 -11.84
C THR A 36 3.73 7.58 -11.89
N ILE A 37 4.04 6.58 -12.69
CA ILE A 37 3.28 5.33 -12.75
C ILE A 37 4.20 4.16 -12.44
N ARG A 38 3.63 3.13 -11.80
CA ARG A 38 4.25 1.83 -11.61
C ARG A 38 3.55 0.84 -12.51
N ILE A 39 4.28 0.28 -13.48
CA ILE A 39 3.74 -0.72 -14.41
C ILE A 39 3.86 -2.11 -13.78
N LYS A 40 2.79 -2.90 -13.91
CA LYS A 40 2.73 -4.27 -13.39
C LYS A 40 3.78 -5.15 -14.06
N PRO A 41 4.42 -6.11 -13.32
CA PRO A 41 5.38 -7.05 -13.91
C PRO A 41 4.82 -7.74 -15.17
N GLY A 42 5.64 -7.79 -16.22
CA GLY A 42 5.28 -8.41 -17.51
C GLY A 42 4.35 -7.59 -18.39
N LYS A 43 3.99 -6.36 -18.00
CA LYS A 43 3.13 -5.46 -18.78
C LYS A 43 3.87 -4.26 -19.38
N GLU A 44 5.16 -4.10 -19.11
CA GLU A 44 5.94 -2.90 -19.45
C GLU A 44 5.89 -2.59 -20.95
N LYS A 45 6.16 -3.58 -21.80
CA LYS A 45 6.21 -3.36 -23.25
C LYS A 45 4.87 -2.83 -23.78
N VAL A 46 3.78 -3.56 -23.49
CA VAL A 46 2.44 -3.22 -24.01
C VAL A 46 1.93 -1.89 -23.48
N VAL A 47 2.11 -1.63 -22.17
CA VAL A 47 1.66 -0.37 -21.54
C VAL A 47 2.43 0.81 -22.09
N ARG A 48 3.76 0.69 -22.24
CA ARG A 48 4.58 1.76 -22.81
C ARG A 48 4.18 2.09 -24.23
N GLU A 49 4.08 1.08 -25.11
CA GLU A 49 3.70 1.27 -26.51
C GLU A 49 2.35 2.01 -26.64
N ARG A 50 1.34 1.65 -25.84
CA ARG A 50 0.02 2.29 -25.84
C ARG A 50 0.07 3.72 -25.31
N LEU A 51 0.74 3.94 -24.19
CA LEU A 51 0.85 5.28 -23.60
C LEU A 51 1.65 6.22 -24.51
N GLU A 52 2.71 5.75 -25.16
CA GLU A 52 3.50 6.52 -26.14
C GLU A 52 2.65 6.89 -27.38
N GLN A 53 1.80 5.97 -27.86
CA GLN A 53 0.80 6.25 -28.91
C GLN A 53 -0.21 7.30 -28.49
N ASP A 54 -0.59 7.30 -27.20
CA ASP A 54 -1.47 8.30 -26.59
C ASP A 54 -0.74 9.63 -26.27
N GLY A 55 0.50 9.81 -26.73
CA GLY A 55 1.28 11.05 -26.59
C GLY A 55 1.93 11.23 -25.21
N TRP A 56 2.05 10.18 -24.41
CA TRP A 56 2.80 10.21 -23.17
C TRP A 56 4.29 9.96 -23.43
N ILE A 57 5.13 10.61 -22.63
CA ILE A 57 6.58 10.36 -22.54
C ILE A 57 6.84 9.68 -21.21
N LEU A 58 7.48 8.51 -21.25
CA LEU A 58 7.78 7.70 -20.09
C LEU A 58 9.27 7.73 -19.82
N ASN A 59 9.68 8.52 -18.83
CA ASN A 59 11.06 8.61 -18.39
C ASN A 59 11.29 7.59 -17.25
N PRO A 60 12.23 6.63 -17.39
CA PRO A 60 12.51 5.65 -16.35
C PRO A 60 13.01 6.34 -15.08
N THR A 61 12.66 5.80 -13.92
CA THR A 61 13.18 6.24 -12.62
C THR A 61 14.17 5.21 -12.07
N GLU A 62 14.76 5.49 -10.90
CA GLU A 62 15.63 4.55 -10.19
C GLU A 62 14.89 3.32 -9.63
N ILE A 63 13.56 3.37 -9.53
CA ILE A 63 12.75 2.22 -9.10
C ILE A 63 12.34 1.41 -10.32
N PRO A 64 12.62 0.10 -10.37
CA PRO A 64 12.23 -0.74 -11.49
C PRO A 64 10.74 -0.66 -11.81
N ARG A 65 10.41 -0.58 -13.10
CA ARG A 65 9.03 -0.48 -13.64
C ARG A 65 8.28 0.80 -13.24
N MET A 66 8.98 1.80 -12.67
CA MET A 66 8.41 3.12 -12.45
C MET A 66 8.90 4.12 -13.49
N TYR A 67 7.96 4.92 -13.96
CA TYR A 67 8.20 5.92 -15.00
C TYR A 67 7.60 7.26 -14.59
N GLN A 68 8.42 8.30 -14.74
CA GLN A 68 7.95 9.68 -14.63
C GLN A 68 7.25 10.04 -15.94
N MET A 69 6.08 10.63 -15.81
CA MET A 69 5.18 10.91 -16.93
C MET A 69 5.27 12.35 -17.36
N ASP A 70 5.48 12.54 -18.66
CA ASP A 70 5.40 13.84 -19.31
C ASP A 70 4.48 13.74 -20.53
N ARG A 71 4.14 14.88 -21.14
CA ARG A 71 3.28 14.95 -22.32
C ARG A 71 4.02 15.56 -23.51
N ARG A 72 3.80 15.00 -24.66
CA ARG A 72 4.23 15.61 -25.93
C ARG A 72 3.48 16.93 -26.12
N ALA A 73 4.18 17.96 -26.58
CA ALA A 73 3.64 19.31 -26.75
C ALA A 73 2.50 19.41 -27.78
N ASP A 74 2.44 18.47 -28.74
CA ASP A 74 1.43 18.37 -29.79
C ASP A 74 0.12 17.71 -29.35
N PHE A 75 0.08 17.18 -28.11
CA PHE A 75 -1.12 16.53 -27.56
C PHE A 75 -1.94 17.47 -26.67
N ASN A 76 -3.27 17.45 -26.84
CA ASN A 76 -4.18 18.20 -25.99
C ASN A 76 -4.14 17.64 -24.54
N PRO A 77 -3.78 18.46 -23.51
CA PRO A 77 -3.70 18.00 -22.12
C PRO A 77 -5.05 17.59 -21.51
N LEU A 78 -6.17 17.94 -22.13
CA LEU A 78 -7.52 17.55 -21.70
C LEU A 78 -7.94 16.19 -22.24
N GLU A 79 -7.29 15.70 -23.29
CA GLU A 79 -7.57 14.40 -23.87
C GLU A 79 -6.80 13.30 -23.10
N ARG A 80 -7.49 12.20 -22.83
CA ARG A 80 -6.96 10.95 -22.22
C ARG A 80 -6.10 11.16 -20.97
N ARG A 81 -6.73 11.56 -19.87
CA ARG A 81 -6.08 11.59 -18.54
C ARG A 81 -5.58 10.19 -18.17
N LEU A 82 -4.41 10.06 -17.56
CA LEU A 82 -3.81 8.76 -17.14
C LEU A 82 -4.81 7.84 -16.42
N GLY A 83 -5.58 8.38 -15.49
CA GLY A 83 -6.58 7.62 -14.74
C GLY A 83 -7.80 7.16 -15.56
N MET A 84 -7.92 7.62 -16.82
CA MET A 84 -9.00 7.27 -17.73
C MET A 84 -8.52 6.34 -18.86
N THR A 85 -7.25 6.00 -18.89
CA THR A 85 -6.71 5.06 -19.88
C THR A 85 -7.18 3.64 -19.57
N MET A 86 -7.35 2.82 -20.61
CA MET A 86 -7.71 1.41 -20.49
C MET A 86 -6.76 0.67 -19.57
N ASP A 87 -5.46 0.87 -19.76
CA ASP A 87 -4.43 0.19 -18.95
C ASP A 87 -4.51 0.55 -17.46
N HIS A 88 -4.95 1.77 -17.09
CA HIS A 88 -5.23 2.11 -15.71
C HIS A 88 -6.49 1.40 -15.19
N LEU A 89 -7.58 1.41 -15.96
CA LEU A 89 -8.86 0.81 -15.57
C LEU A 89 -8.76 -0.70 -15.35
N VAL A 90 -7.96 -1.39 -16.19
CA VAL A 90 -7.72 -2.85 -16.05
C VAL A 90 -6.58 -3.19 -15.09
N GLY A 91 -5.93 -2.20 -14.45
CA GLY A 91 -4.90 -2.42 -13.44
C GLY A 91 -3.55 -2.87 -13.99
N ASN A 92 -3.20 -2.52 -15.22
CA ASN A 92 -1.88 -2.77 -15.78
C ASN A 92 -0.82 -1.83 -15.21
N PHE A 93 -1.22 -0.67 -14.67
CA PHE A 93 -0.37 0.23 -13.91
C PHE A 93 -1.11 0.91 -12.75
N TYR A 94 -0.33 1.40 -11.79
CA TYR A 94 -0.79 2.22 -10.67
C TYR A 94 -0.17 3.62 -10.76
N ILE A 95 -0.96 4.67 -10.56
CA ILE A 95 -0.45 6.04 -10.45
C ILE A 95 0.03 6.21 -9.01
N GLN A 96 1.34 6.28 -8.81
CA GLN A 96 1.98 6.33 -7.50
C GLN A 96 3.07 7.40 -7.49
N GLU A 97 3.11 8.19 -6.44
CA GLU A 97 4.18 9.16 -6.23
C GLU A 97 5.51 8.43 -5.96
N LEU A 98 6.61 8.94 -6.53
CA LEU A 98 7.90 8.25 -6.54
C LEU A 98 8.45 8.02 -5.12
N ALA A 99 8.48 9.05 -4.27
CA ALA A 99 8.95 8.89 -2.90
C ALA A 99 8.11 7.87 -2.11
N ALA A 100 6.79 7.83 -2.34
CA ALA A 100 5.88 6.87 -1.71
C ALA A 100 6.07 5.42 -2.19
N ALA A 101 6.79 5.18 -3.29
CA ALA A 101 7.11 3.84 -3.79
C ALA A 101 8.42 3.29 -3.21
N HIS A 102 9.31 4.15 -2.76
CA HIS A 102 10.60 3.75 -2.19
C HIS A 102 10.53 2.80 -0.99
N PRO A 103 9.57 2.92 -0.03
CA PRO A 103 9.50 2.00 1.11
C PRO A 103 9.39 0.53 0.73
N VAL A 104 8.56 0.20 -0.27
CA VAL A 104 8.43 -1.17 -0.75
C VAL A 104 9.67 -1.59 -1.55
N ASN A 105 10.22 -0.70 -2.36
CA ASN A 105 11.47 -0.95 -3.08
C ASN A 105 12.63 -1.24 -2.10
N LEU A 106 12.69 -0.51 -0.97
CA LEU A 106 13.68 -0.73 0.09
C LEU A 106 13.45 -2.06 0.83
N LEU A 107 12.16 -2.41 1.12
CA LEU A 107 11.81 -3.67 1.79
C LEU A 107 12.09 -4.91 0.92
N SER A 108 12.01 -4.74 -0.40
CA SER A 108 12.25 -5.78 -1.41
C SER A 108 13.66 -5.77 -2.00
N ASP A 109 14.57 -4.89 -1.53
CA ASP A 109 15.90 -4.70 -2.11
C ASP A 109 15.84 -4.49 -3.64
N GLY A 110 14.78 -3.85 -4.13
CA GLY A 110 14.55 -3.52 -5.54
C GLY A 110 14.25 -4.71 -6.47
N ARG A 111 14.02 -5.90 -5.94
CA ARG A 111 13.79 -7.13 -6.72
C ARG A 111 12.48 -7.83 -6.38
N ILE A 112 12.03 -8.70 -7.28
CA ILE A 112 10.91 -9.61 -7.02
C ILE A 112 11.42 -10.80 -6.22
N HIS A 113 10.75 -11.10 -5.11
CA HIS A 113 11.02 -12.22 -4.24
C HIS A 113 10.06 -13.38 -4.54
N HIS A 114 10.62 -14.58 -4.72
CA HIS A 114 9.85 -15.80 -4.93
C HIS A 114 9.74 -16.67 -3.67
N GLU A 115 10.35 -16.22 -2.58
CA GLU A 115 10.22 -16.81 -1.26
C GLU A 115 8.83 -16.53 -0.68
N GLU A 116 8.40 -17.39 0.22
CA GLU A 116 7.13 -17.29 0.92
C GLU A 116 7.31 -16.53 2.24
N PHE A 117 6.69 -15.35 2.34
CA PHE A 117 6.67 -14.53 3.54
C PHE A 117 5.24 -14.25 3.97
N LEU A 118 5.04 -14.09 5.27
CA LEU A 118 3.86 -13.42 5.81
C LEU A 118 4.23 -11.95 6.07
N ILE A 119 3.57 -11.04 5.33
CA ILE A 119 3.88 -9.61 5.32
C ILE A 119 2.72 -8.82 5.92
N LEU A 120 3.01 -7.84 6.75
CA LEU A 120 2.03 -6.88 7.27
C LEU A 120 2.26 -5.50 6.65
N ASP A 121 1.23 -4.97 5.98
CA ASP A 121 1.10 -3.55 5.67
C ASP A 121 0.19 -2.92 6.73
N MET A 122 0.77 -2.20 7.67
CA MET A 122 0.12 -1.83 8.92
C MET A 122 -0.84 -0.63 8.79
N ALA A 123 -0.73 0.16 7.71
CA ALA A 123 -1.58 1.31 7.41
C ALA A 123 -1.77 1.44 5.89
N SER A 124 -2.60 0.56 5.33
CA SER A 124 -2.58 0.19 3.91
C SER A 124 -3.25 1.18 2.96
N SER A 125 -4.27 1.93 3.43
CA SER A 125 -5.04 2.79 2.52
C SER A 125 -4.21 3.97 1.99
N PRO A 126 -4.30 4.26 0.69
CA PRO A 126 -5.28 3.80 -0.30
C PRO A 126 -4.92 2.51 -1.07
N GLY A 127 -3.82 1.82 -0.74
CA GLY A 127 -3.45 0.55 -1.36
C GLY A 127 -2.27 0.60 -2.34
N GLY A 128 -1.65 1.75 -2.55
CA GLY A 128 -0.52 1.89 -3.47
C GLY A 128 0.68 1.05 -3.07
N LYS A 129 1.06 1.08 -1.78
CA LYS A 129 2.15 0.28 -1.22
C LYS A 129 1.75 -1.20 -1.09
N THR A 130 0.51 -1.48 -0.69
CA THR A 130 -0.03 -2.85 -0.60
C THR A 130 0.01 -3.57 -1.94
N THR A 131 -0.46 -2.91 -3.02
CA THR A 131 -0.43 -3.48 -4.37
C THR A 131 1.00 -3.64 -4.88
N GLN A 132 1.91 -2.75 -4.50
CA GLN A 132 3.33 -2.87 -4.79
C GLN A 132 3.95 -4.07 -4.07
N LEU A 133 3.64 -4.27 -2.77
CA LEU A 133 4.05 -5.48 -2.04
C LEU A 133 3.58 -6.76 -2.74
N ALA A 134 2.31 -6.80 -3.20
CA ALA A 134 1.77 -7.96 -3.91
C ALA A 134 2.52 -8.27 -5.23
N GLU A 135 3.04 -7.25 -5.90
CA GLU A 135 3.83 -7.38 -7.13
C GLU A 135 5.28 -7.82 -6.86
N TYR A 136 5.90 -7.32 -5.79
CA TYR A 136 7.28 -7.65 -5.45
C TYR A 136 7.42 -8.96 -4.67
N PHE A 137 6.36 -9.43 -4.03
CA PHE A 137 6.29 -10.66 -3.24
C PHE A 137 5.15 -11.57 -3.71
N PRO A 138 5.17 -12.05 -4.97
CA PRO A 138 4.03 -12.76 -5.58
C PRO A 138 3.73 -14.11 -4.94
N ASN A 139 4.70 -14.74 -4.27
CA ASN A 139 4.53 -16.01 -3.56
C ASN A 139 4.28 -15.85 -2.06
N SER A 140 4.23 -14.60 -1.58
CA SER A 140 3.97 -14.27 -0.18
C SER A 140 2.49 -13.98 0.06
N PHE A 141 2.09 -13.90 1.33
CA PHE A 141 0.76 -13.46 1.72
C PHE A 141 0.84 -12.13 2.48
N ILE A 142 0.01 -11.17 2.08
CA ILE A 142 0.02 -9.82 2.63
C ILE A 142 -1.24 -9.59 3.46
N ILE A 143 -1.08 -9.15 4.69
CA ILE A 143 -2.15 -8.64 5.53
C ILE A 143 -2.12 -7.12 5.43
N ALA A 144 -3.12 -6.56 4.77
CA ALA A 144 -3.34 -5.13 4.61
C ALA A 144 -4.26 -4.64 5.74
N ASN A 145 -3.73 -3.87 6.67
CA ASN A 145 -4.51 -3.34 7.79
C ASN A 145 -4.89 -1.88 7.58
N GLU A 146 -6.16 -1.56 7.76
CA GLU A 146 -6.67 -0.19 7.75
C GLU A 146 -7.74 -0.02 8.82
N PRO A 147 -7.47 0.70 9.92
CA PRO A 147 -8.43 0.86 11.01
C PRO A 147 -9.64 1.72 10.65
N SER A 148 -9.54 2.64 9.68
CA SER A 148 -10.62 3.52 9.27
C SER A 148 -11.55 2.84 8.27
N ARG A 149 -12.80 2.59 8.67
CA ARG A 149 -13.83 2.03 7.79
C ARG A 149 -14.13 2.92 6.58
N GLU A 150 -13.98 4.23 6.73
CA GLU A 150 -14.21 5.21 5.65
C GLU A 150 -13.18 5.11 4.53
N ARG A 151 -11.95 4.64 4.84
CA ARG A 151 -10.87 4.48 3.87
C ARG A 151 -10.87 3.12 3.18
N ILE A 152 -11.64 2.16 3.69
CA ILE A 152 -11.72 0.80 3.13
C ILE A 152 -12.23 0.75 1.68
N PRO A 153 -13.28 1.49 1.27
CA PRO A 153 -13.76 1.44 -0.11
C PRO A 153 -12.67 1.76 -1.13
N GLN A 154 -11.82 2.76 -0.86
CA GLN A 154 -10.72 3.12 -1.73
C GLN A 154 -9.63 2.03 -1.77
N LEU A 155 -9.30 1.44 -0.62
CA LEU A 155 -8.37 0.31 -0.55
C LEU A 155 -8.89 -0.87 -1.36
N LEU A 156 -10.16 -1.28 -1.15
CA LEU A 156 -10.81 -2.36 -1.88
C LEU A 156 -10.77 -2.15 -3.40
N GLN A 157 -11.19 -0.97 -3.85
CA GLN A 157 -11.20 -0.63 -5.26
C GLN A 157 -9.81 -0.77 -5.91
N ASN A 158 -8.76 -0.30 -5.22
CA ASN A 158 -7.40 -0.40 -5.72
C ASN A 158 -6.86 -1.84 -5.72
N LEU A 159 -7.12 -2.61 -4.65
CA LEU A 159 -6.73 -4.02 -4.60
C LEU A 159 -7.42 -4.85 -5.68
N GLU A 160 -8.71 -4.60 -5.92
CA GLU A 160 -9.47 -5.26 -6.98
C GLU A 160 -8.97 -4.89 -8.36
N ARG A 161 -8.79 -3.59 -8.62
CA ARG A 161 -8.29 -3.09 -9.89
C ARG A 161 -6.90 -3.66 -10.22
N MET A 162 -6.02 -3.75 -9.21
CA MET A 162 -4.65 -4.26 -9.39
C MET A 162 -4.54 -5.78 -9.29
N HIS A 163 -5.63 -6.52 -9.06
CA HIS A 163 -5.65 -7.98 -8.92
C HIS A 163 -4.63 -8.52 -7.93
N THR A 164 -4.99 -8.49 -6.66
CA THR A 164 -4.13 -8.91 -5.55
C THR A 164 -4.75 -10.08 -4.77
N PRO A 165 -4.76 -11.32 -5.34
CA PRO A 165 -5.40 -12.49 -4.71
C PRO A 165 -4.65 -12.99 -3.46
N ASN A 166 -3.41 -12.54 -3.25
CA ASN A 166 -2.57 -12.84 -2.09
C ASN A 166 -2.67 -11.78 -0.98
N VAL A 167 -3.75 -10.98 -0.96
CA VAL A 167 -3.95 -9.92 0.03
C VAL A 167 -5.23 -10.15 0.83
N ALA A 168 -5.15 -10.04 2.15
CA ALA A 168 -6.30 -9.97 3.04
C ALA A 168 -6.39 -8.59 3.71
N ILE A 169 -7.61 -8.13 4.05
CA ILE A 169 -7.84 -6.87 4.74
C ILE A 169 -8.28 -7.12 6.17
N THR A 170 -7.68 -6.39 7.10
CA THR A 170 -8.03 -6.33 8.52
C THR A 170 -8.36 -4.90 8.97
N LEU A 171 -9.04 -4.77 10.11
CA LEU A 171 -9.52 -3.48 10.66
C LEU A 171 -8.97 -3.21 12.06
N TYR A 172 -7.81 -3.74 12.41
CA TYR A 172 -7.27 -3.58 13.75
C TYR A 172 -6.73 -2.17 13.97
N PRO A 173 -6.98 -1.55 15.13
CA PRO A 173 -6.15 -0.45 15.61
C PRO A 173 -4.68 -0.90 15.59
N GLY A 174 -3.79 -0.07 15.01
CA GLY A 174 -2.40 -0.48 14.78
C GLY A 174 -1.66 -0.93 16.05
N GLN A 175 -2.05 -0.40 17.22
CA GLN A 175 -1.47 -0.81 18.50
C GLN A 175 -1.81 -2.25 18.91
N GLN A 176 -2.85 -2.85 18.33
CA GLN A 176 -3.24 -4.24 18.65
C GLN A 176 -2.32 -5.28 18.00
N TRP A 177 -1.53 -4.93 17.00
CA TRP A 177 -0.57 -5.83 16.39
C TRP A 177 0.49 -6.33 17.38
N ARG A 178 0.74 -5.64 18.47
CA ARG A 178 1.60 -6.12 19.58
C ARG A 178 1.15 -7.44 20.19
N HIS A 179 -0.08 -7.89 19.96
CA HIS A 179 -0.58 -9.17 20.46
C HIS A 179 -0.26 -10.35 19.53
N PHE A 180 0.27 -10.08 18.35
CA PHE A 180 0.68 -11.08 17.36
C PHE A 180 2.20 -11.23 17.37
N HIS A 181 2.73 -11.77 18.47
CA HIS A 181 4.17 -11.84 18.74
C HIS A 181 4.92 -12.60 17.64
N GLU A 182 5.97 -11.99 17.08
CA GLU A 182 6.94 -12.59 16.16
C GLU A 182 6.30 -13.40 15.03
N MET A 183 5.26 -12.82 14.43
CA MET A 183 4.43 -13.49 13.46
C MET A 183 4.86 -13.18 12.01
N PHE A 184 5.30 -11.96 11.75
CA PHE A 184 5.55 -11.47 10.39
C PHE A 184 7.03 -11.51 10.02
N ASP A 185 7.31 -11.94 8.78
CA ASP A 185 8.66 -11.94 8.22
C ASP A 185 9.09 -10.54 7.78
N ARG A 186 8.11 -9.77 7.27
CA ARG A 186 8.30 -8.39 6.80
C ARG A 186 7.15 -7.51 7.28
N ILE A 187 7.46 -6.28 7.64
CA ILE A 187 6.44 -5.27 8.00
C ILE A 187 6.71 -3.96 7.27
N LEU A 188 5.65 -3.39 6.70
CA LEU A 188 5.62 -2.01 6.23
C LEU A 188 4.76 -1.19 7.19
N LEU A 189 5.34 -0.14 7.77
CA LEU A 189 4.64 0.85 8.57
C LEU A 189 4.78 2.22 7.92
N ASP A 190 3.87 2.53 6.98
CA ASP A 190 3.68 3.89 6.48
C ASP A 190 2.81 4.63 7.49
N ALA A 191 3.46 5.26 8.45
CA ALA A 191 2.79 5.74 9.65
C ALA A 191 1.91 6.97 9.38
N PRO A 192 0.74 7.07 10.05
CA PRO A 192 -0.02 8.32 10.05
C PRO A 192 0.87 9.45 10.57
N CYS A 193 0.91 10.57 9.84
CA CYS A 193 1.85 11.65 10.07
C CYS A 193 1.23 13.02 9.80
N SER A 194 1.98 14.09 10.09
CA SER A 194 1.57 15.49 9.85
C SER A 194 1.38 15.85 8.37
N GLY A 195 2.03 15.10 7.45
CA GLY A 195 1.83 15.23 6.02
C GLY A 195 2.48 16.45 5.38
N GLU A 196 3.47 17.05 5.98
CA GLU A 196 4.17 18.26 5.49
C GLU A 196 4.73 18.06 4.07
N GLY A 197 5.19 16.87 3.75
CA GLY A 197 5.70 16.51 2.42
C GLY A 197 4.63 16.41 1.33
N THR A 198 3.33 16.59 1.65
CA THR A 198 2.23 16.47 0.68
C THR A 198 1.67 17.80 0.21
N LEU A 199 2.30 18.93 0.54
CA LEU A 199 1.81 20.28 0.20
C LEU A 199 1.64 20.51 -1.31
N TYR A 200 2.45 19.87 -2.13
CA TYR A 200 2.30 19.88 -3.58
C TYR A 200 0.94 19.37 -4.10
N LYS A 201 0.17 18.64 -3.25
CA LYS A 201 -1.20 18.20 -3.56
C LYS A 201 -2.26 19.25 -3.26
N GLY A 202 -1.87 20.45 -2.81
CA GLY A 202 -2.80 21.49 -2.35
C GLY A 202 -3.48 21.13 -1.02
N THR A 203 -2.83 20.34 -0.16
CA THR A 203 -3.36 19.97 1.15
C THR A 203 -3.20 21.10 2.15
N ASP A 204 -4.08 21.12 3.16
CA ASP A 204 -3.99 22.06 4.30
C ASP A 204 -3.05 21.55 5.42
N ALA A 205 -2.14 20.61 5.11
CA ALA A 205 -1.31 19.92 6.10
C ALA A 205 -0.54 20.86 7.05
N VAL A 206 -0.10 21.99 6.56
CA VAL A 206 0.64 22.96 7.41
C VAL A 206 -0.18 24.18 7.81
N LYS A 207 -1.44 24.31 7.40
CA LYS A 207 -2.27 25.49 7.72
C LYS A 207 -2.36 25.74 9.22
N ASN A 208 -2.59 24.67 9.99
CA ASN A 208 -2.67 24.69 11.43
C ASN A 208 -1.46 24.01 12.09
N TRP A 209 -0.29 24.07 11.43
CA TRP A 209 0.92 23.42 11.92
C TRP A 209 1.32 23.97 13.29
N HIS A 210 1.52 23.07 14.25
CA HIS A 210 1.91 23.42 15.61
C HIS A 210 2.70 22.27 16.24
N ILE A 211 3.83 22.56 16.88
CA ILE A 211 4.72 21.59 17.50
C ILE A 211 4.02 20.65 18.50
N LYS A 212 2.99 21.12 19.20
CA LYS A 212 2.20 20.30 20.13
C LYS A 212 1.44 19.18 19.40
N SER A 213 0.85 19.50 18.23
CA SER A 213 0.16 18.51 17.40
C SER A 213 1.14 17.48 16.84
N ILE A 214 2.32 17.93 16.39
CA ILE A 214 3.39 17.03 15.91
C ILE A 214 3.82 16.06 17.01
N ARG A 215 4.02 16.53 18.25
CA ARG A 215 4.35 15.66 19.39
C ARG A 215 3.27 14.63 19.70
N GLN A 216 1.99 14.97 19.52
CA GLN A 216 0.89 14.00 19.70
C GLN A 216 0.95 12.90 18.65
N ILE A 217 1.19 13.25 17.37
CA ILE A 217 1.35 12.31 16.27
C ILE A 217 2.59 11.43 16.52
N ALA A 218 3.73 12.01 16.87
CA ALA A 218 4.95 11.26 17.19
C ALA A 218 4.73 10.26 18.34
N ASN A 219 3.94 10.62 19.36
CA ASN A 219 3.58 9.68 20.44
C ASN A 219 2.71 8.51 19.96
N LEU A 220 1.84 8.72 18.97
CA LEU A 220 1.12 7.62 18.31
C LEU A 220 2.09 6.73 17.52
N GLN A 221 2.98 7.33 16.74
CA GLN A 221 3.98 6.61 15.94
C GLN A 221 4.90 5.76 16.81
N LYS A 222 5.32 6.25 17.99
CA LYS A 222 6.08 5.44 18.98
C LYS A 222 5.32 4.17 19.39
N LYS A 223 4.01 4.25 19.60
CA LYS A 223 3.18 3.08 19.93
C LYS A 223 3.06 2.13 18.74
N LEU A 224 2.92 2.65 17.53
CA LEU A 224 2.79 1.87 16.30
C LEU A 224 4.08 1.12 15.98
N ILE A 225 5.23 1.78 16.04
CA ILE A 225 6.52 1.14 15.72
C ILE A 225 6.88 0.05 16.75
N VAL A 226 6.58 0.27 18.04
CA VAL A 226 6.72 -0.77 19.08
C VAL A 226 5.82 -1.97 18.78
N SER A 227 4.57 -1.72 18.39
CA SER A 227 3.62 -2.76 18.01
C SER A 227 4.11 -3.56 16.79
N ALA A 228 4.65 -2.88 15.77
CA ALA A 228 5.24 -3.50 14.61
C ALA A 228 6.46 -4.37 14.97
N LEU A 229 7.41 -3.84 15.75
CA LEU A 229 8.59 -4.58 16.18
C LEU A 229 8.24 -5.81 17.04
N THR A 230 7.16 -5.73 17.84
CA THR A 230 6.68 -6.89 18.61
C THR A 230 6.13 -7.98 17.69
N ALA A 231 5.41 -7.58 16.64
CA ALA A 231 4.82 -8.51 15.68
C ALA A 231 5.84 -9.05 14.67
N LEU A 232 6.98 -8.40 14.50
CA LEU A 232 8.06 -8.80 13.61
C LEU A 232 8.85 -9.97 14.20
N LYS A 233 9.13 -10.99 13.41
CA LYS A 233 10.01 -12.11 13.78
C LYS A 233 11.42 -11.62 14.09
N VAL A 234 12.15 -12.39 14.90
CA VAL A 234 13.62 -12.24 15.01
C VAL A 234 14.24 -12.57 13.64
N GLY A 235 15.15 -11.74 13.17
CA GLY A 235 15.69 -11.79 11.81
C GLY A 235 14.78 -11.15 10.75
N GLY A 236 13.56 -10.75 11.11
CA GLY A 236 12.65 -10.05 10.22
C GLY A 236 13.07 -8.60 9.96
N GLU A 237 12.56 -8.05 8.87
CA GLU A 237 12.84 -6.68 8.44
C GLU A 237 11.57 -5.85 8.38
N MET A 238 11.67 -4.59 8.77
CA MET A 238 10.59 -3.64 8.56
C MET A 238 11.07 -2.34 7.91
N VAL A 239 10.18 -1.71 7.18
CA VAL A 239 10.37 -0.32 6.74
C VAL A 239 9.36 0.55 7.46
N TYR A 240 9.88 1.57 8.16
CA TYR A 240 9.14 2.70 8.70
C TYR A 240 9.19 3.84 7.70
N SER A 241 8.04 4.46 7.41
CA SER A 241 7.99 5.62 6.52
C SER A 241 6.92 6.64 6.94
N THR A 242 7.13 7.88 6.55
CA THR A 242 6.17 8.98 6.72
C THR A 242 6.25 9.95 5.55
N CYS A 243 5.16 10.65 5.27
CA CYS A 243 5.18 11.84 4.43
C CYS A 243 5.39 13.14 5.25
N ALA A 244 6.01 13.05 6.43
CA ALA A 244 6.46 14.19 7.23
C ALA A 244 7.91 14.52 6.95
N LEU A 245 8.29 15.77 7.21
CA LEU A 245 9.67 16.26 7.05
C LEU A 245 10.33 16.61 8.38
N ASN A 246 9.54 16.84 9.45
CA ASN A 246 10.08 17.17 10.77
C ASN A 246 10.85 15.98 11.39
N ASP A 247 11.77 16.29 12.29
CA ASP A 247 12.60 15.28 12.94
C ASP A 247 11.88 14.50 14.05
N LEU A 248 10.83 15.06 14.66
CA LEU A 248 10.10 14.39 15.74
C LEU A 248 9.38 13.14 15.30
N GLU A 249 8.83 13.17 14.08
CA GLU A 249 8.12 12.03 13.46
C GLU A 249 9.06 11.07 12.73
N ASN A 250 10.29 11.45 12.47
CA ASN A 250 11.27 10.73 11.67
C ASN A 250 12.44 10.25 12.53
N GLU A 251 13.52 11.00 12.59
CA GLU A 251 14.74 10.64 13.33
C GLU A 251 14.47 10.44 14.83
N GLY A 252 13.54 11.21 15.40
CA GLY A 252 13.14 11.08 16.81
C GLY A 252 12.43 9.77 17.14
N ILE A 253 11.75 9.16 16.16
CA ILE A 253 11.17 7.82 16.33
C ILE A 253 12.26 6.76 16.29
N LEU A 254 13.24 6.89 15.38
CA LEU A 254 14.37 5.97 15.32
C LEU A 254 15.22 6.05 16.59
N ALA A 255 15.53 7.26 17.06
CA ALA A 255 16.25 7.47 18.31
C ALA A 255 15.53 6.81 19.50
N TYR A 256 14.20 7.00 19.60
CA TYR A 256 13.39 6.38 20.66
C TYR A 256 13.48 4.86 20.66
N ILE A 257 13.39 4.18 19.52
CA ILE A 257 13.48 2.71 19.51
C ILE A 257 14.90 2.22 19.74
N SER A 258 15.92 2.94 19.25
CA SER A 258 17.34 2.60 19.49
C SER A 258 17.70 2.75 20.96
N GLU A 259 17.25 3.80 21.63
CA GLU A 259 17.42 3.99 23.09
C GLU A 259 16.73 2.87 23.87
N LYS A 260 15.48 2.52 23.46
CA LYS A 260 14.66 1.55 24.19
C LYS A 260 15.12 0.11 24.05
N TYR A 261 15.58 -0.28 22.87
CA TYR A 261 15.84 -1.69 22.55
C TYR A 261 17.32 -2.02 22.30
N GLY A 262 18.17 -1.01 22.16
CA GLY A 262 19.61 -1.17 22.00
C GLY A 262 19.96 -2.16 20.87
N GLU A 263 20.82 -3.11 21.15
CA GLU A 263 21.30 -4.11 20.19
C GLU A 263 20.24 -5.12 19.71
N LYS A 264 19.03 -5.13 20.32
CA LYS A 264 17.93 -6.00 19.87
C LYS A 264 17.36 -5.61 18.52
N ILE A 265 17.62 -4.37 18.07
CA ILE A 265 17.25 -3.88 16.76
C ILE A 265 18.43 -3.17 16.10
N GLU A 266 18.40 -3.09 14.78
CA GLU A 266 19.40 -2.34 14.00
C GLU A 266 18.72 -1.52 12.93
N VAL A 267 18.96 -0.22 12.90
CA VAL A 267 18.57 0.66 11.79
C VAL A 267 19.67 0.60 10.73
N ILE A 268 19.44 -0.16 9.66
CA ILE A 268 20.44 -0.41 8.61
C ILE A 268 20.43 0.62 7.47
N PHE A 269 19.36 1.38 7.36
CA PHE A 269 19.20 2.42 6.33
C PHE A 269 18.21 3.49 6.79
N GLN A 270 18.46 4.76 6.44
CA GLN A 270 17.48 5.84 6.51
C GLN A 270 17.72 6.86 5.40
N LYS A 271 16.66 7.45 4.89
CA LYS A 271 16.71 8.56 3.92
C LYS A 271 15.53 9.50 4.12
N LYS A 272 15.80 10.81 4.06
CA LYS A 272 14.79 11.86 3.94
C LYS A 272 14.84 12.43 2.52
N PHE A 273 13.69 12.51 1.88
CA PHE A 273 13.51 13.10 0.56
C PHE A 273 13.07 14.55 0.74
N TRP A 274 13.83 15.45 0.14
CA TRP A 274 13.54 16.87 0.17
C TRP A 274 13.03 17.33 -1.20
N PRO A 275 11.85 18.03 -1.30
CA PRO A 275 11.27 18.40 -2.58
C PRO A 275 12.22 19.19 -3.51
N HIS A 276 13.05 20.06 -2.97
CA HIS A 276 13.99 20.90 -3.71
C HIS A 276 15.28 20.18 -4.12
N ILE A 277 15.56 19.01 -3.55
CA ILE A 277 16.74 18.19 -3.86
C ILE A 277 16.35 16.98 -4.71
N ASP A 278 15.36 16.22 -4.25
CA ASP A 278 14.99 14.92 -4.84
C ASP A 278 13.92 15.06 -5.93
N GLN A 279 13.33 16.25 -6.12
CA GLN A 279 12.25 16.52 -7.09
C GLN A 279 11.01 15.62 -6.92
N THR A 280 10.77 15.18 -5.69
CA THR A 280 9.64 14.35 -5.25
C THR A 280 8.81 15.08 -4.20
N GLY A 281 7.76 14.46 -3.70
CA GLY A 281 7.15 14.89 -2.43
C GLY A 281 8.14 14.74 -1.27
N GLY A 282 7.92 15.51 -0.21
CA GLY A 282 8.69 15.31 1.04
C GLY A 282 8.34 13.97 1.66
N PHE A 283 9.36 13.20 2.03
CA PHE A 283 9.16 11.85 2.54
C PHE A 283 10.32 11.39 3.42
N PHE A 284 10.06 10.45 4.31
CA PHE A 284 11.10 9.80 5.11
C PHE A 284 10.90 8.30 5.12
N MET A 285 12.01 7.54 5.11
CA MET A 285 11.99 6.10 5.30
C MET A 285 13.22 5.61 6.05
N ALA A 286 13.03 4.48 6.78
CA ALA A 286 14.12 3.75 7.42
C ALA A 286 13.86 2.25 7.37
N LYS A 287 14.91 1.46 7.15
CA LYS A 287 14.88 -0.01 7.20
C LYS A 287 15.48 -0.47 8.53
N ILE A 288 14.74 -1.32 9.23
CA ILE A 288 15.06 -1.80 10.56
C ILE A 288 15.06 -3.32 10.55
N VAL A 289 16.08 -3.93 11.14
CA VAL A 289 16.19 -5.37 11.36
C VAL A 289 16.00 -5.68 12.85
N LYS A 290 15.17 -6.66 13.16
CA LYS A 290 15.04 -7.18 14.54
C LYS A 290 16.07 -8.28 14.79
N LYS A 291 17.02 -8.03 15.67
CA LYS A 291 18.14 -8.96 15.98
C LYS A 291 17.81 -9.95 17.10
N ALA A 292 16.96 -9.54 18.06
CA ALA A 292 16.56 -10.39 19.17
C ALA A 292 15.09 -10.11 19.56
N SER A 293 14.50 -11.02 20.34
CA SER A 293 13.15 -10.85 20.88
C SER A 293 13.08 -9.66 21.83
N ILE A 294 11.97 -8.92 21.72
CA ILE A 294 11.63 -7.77 22.58
C ILE A 294 10.36 -8.04 23.41
N ILE A 295 9.87 -9.28 23.40
CA ILE A 295 8.57 -9.64 24.03
C ILE A 295 8.65 -9.48 25.54
N ASP A 296 9.76 -9.84 26.16
CA ASP A 296 9.98 -9.75 27.62
C ASP A 296 10.05 -8.29 28.10
N ASP A 297 10.32 -7.35 27.21
CA ASP A 297 10.36 -5.91 27.51
C ASP A 297 8.95 -5.28 27.53
N ILE A 298 7.91 -6.04 27.20
CA ILE A 298 6.52 -5.57 27.13
C ILE A 298 5.76 -6.16 28.30
N ALA A 299 5.32 -5.31 29.23
CA ALA A 299 4.49 -5.75 30.36
C ALA A 299 3.26 -6.53 29.88
N SER A 300 3.00 -7.69 30.48
CA SER A 300 1.95 -8.63 30.13
C SER A 300 0.54 -8.03 30.35
N GLU A 301 0.05 -7.24 29.43
CA GLU A 301 -1.31 -6.72 29.44
C GLU A 301 -2.27 -7.72 28.79
N LYS A 302 -3.17 -8.21 29.61
CA LYS A 302 -4.35 -9.07 29.42
C LYS A 302 -4.78 -9.40 27.98
N LEU A 303 -4.40 -10.59 27.53
CA LEU A 303 -4.84 -11.29 26.30
C LEU A 303 -6.28 -11.88 26.38
N LYS A 304 -7.03 -11.68 27.46
CA LYS A 304 -8.18 -12.53 27.79
C LYS A 304 -9.47 -12.31 26.99
N ASN A 305 -9.67 -11.18 26.33
CA ASN A 305 -10.97 -10.88 25.66
C ASN A 305 -10.97 -11.02 24.14
N PHE A 306 -9.83 -11.21 23.49
CA PHE A 306 -9.71 -11.22 22.04
C PHE A 306 -10.14 -12.56 21.40
N ASN A 307 -9.94 -13.68 22.10
CA ASN A 307 -10.16 -15.02 21.56
C ASN A 307 -11.64 -15.45 21.40
N ALA A 308 -12.59 -14.77 22.05
CA ALA A 308 -14.00 -15.18 22.02
C ALA A 308 -14.73 -14.76 20.73
N GLU A 309 -14.37 -13.62 20.14
CA GLU A 309 -14.97 -13.13 18.89
C GLU A 309 -14.42 -13.85 17.65
N ILE A 310 -13.18 -14.28 17.69
CA ILE A 310 -12.49 -14.96 16.59
C ILE A 310 -13.06 -16.36 16.35
N LYS A 311 -13.40 -17.10 17.39
CA LYS A 311 -13.98 -18.46 17.28
C LYS A 311 -15.30 -18.53 16.50
N LYS A 312 -16.04 -17.43 16.39
CA LYS A 312 -17.28 -17.36 15.60
C LYS A 312 -17.04 -17.28 14.08
N PHE A 313 -15.88 -16.81 13.65
CA PHE A 313 -15.59 -16.58 12.23
C PHE A 313 -15.07 -17.84 11.52
N SER A 314 -14.18 -18.62 12.17
CA SER A 314 -13.54 -19.81 11.57
C SER A 314 -14.51 -20.94 11.18
N LYS A 315 -15.70 -21.02 11.81
CA LYS A 315 -16.72 -22.03 11.50
C LYS A 315 -17.49 -21.83 10.16
N LYS A 316 -17.22 -20.73 9.44
CA LYS A 316 -18.03 -20.31 8.27
C LYS A 316 -17.37 -20.52 6.91
N PHE A 317 -16.15 -21.04 6.86
CA PHE A 317 -15.44 -21.26 5.59
C PHE A 317 -15.39 -22.75 5.22
N GLY A 318 -15.99 -23.10 4.08
CA GLY A 318 -15.82 -24.41 3.44
C GLY A 318 -14.66 -24.33 2.42
N ASN A 319 -13.85 -25.39 2.33
CA ASN A 319 -12.69 -25.44 1.44
C ASN A 319 -13.01 -26.12 0.12
N PHE A 320 -12.66 -25.47 -0.99
CA PHE A 320 -12.55 -26.09 -2.31
C PHE A 320 -11.15 -25.82 -2.86
N SER A 321 -10.48 -26.84 -3.43
CA SER A 321 -9.15 -26.68 -4.01
C SER A 321 -9.21 -26.36 -5.49
N LEU A 322 -8.40 -25.41 -5.95
CA LEU A 322 -8.16 -25.10 -7.36
C LEU A 322 -6.68 -25.10 -7.70
N ARG A 323 -6.39 -24.98 -9.02
CA ARG A 323 -5.05 -25.02 -9.60
C ARG A 323 -4.09 -23.97 -9.05
N ASP A 324 -2.79 -24.29 -9.04
CA ASP A 324 -1.66 -23.34 -8.90
C ASP A 324 -1.61 -22.50 -7.60
N GLY A 325 -1.80 -23.13 -6.44
CA GLY A 325 -1.65 -22.44 -5.14
C GLY A 325 -2.81 -21.51 -4.77
N ILE A 326 -3.89 -21.56 -5.55
CA ILE A 326 -5.13 -20.83 -5.23
C ILE A 326 -6.07 -21.77 -4.46
N THR A 327 -6.53 -21.34 -3.29
CA THR A 327 -7.55 -22.01 -2.49
C THR A 327 -8.84 -21.21 -2.55
N ASN A 328 -9.96 -21.89 -2.79
CA ASN A 328 -11.27 -21.26 -2.74
C ASN A 328 -11.88 -21.39 -1.36
N PHE A 329 -12.48 -20.31 -0.92
CA PHE A 329 -13.28 -20.27 0.29
C PHE A 329 -14.69 -19.80 -0.05
N SER A 330 -15.70 -20.50 0.45
CA SER A 330 -17.08 -19.99 0.41
C SER A 330 -17.38 -19.18 1.68
N HIS A 331 -17.91 -17.99 1.50
CA HIS A 331 -18.39 -17.14 2.59
C HIS A 331 -19.75 -16.59 2.26
N ARG A 332 -20.80 -17.09 2.93
CA ARG A 332 -22.20 -16.85 2.61
C ARG A 332 -22.49 -17.28 1.16
N ASP A 333 -22.87 -16.31 0.33
CA ASP A 333 -23.17 -16.42 -1.10
C ASP A 333 -21.94 -16.22 -2.01
N LYS A 334 -20.78 -15.84 -1.45
CA LYS A 334 -19.57 -15.51 -2.22
C LYS A 334 -18.56 -16.64 -2.24
N ILE A 335 -17.90 -16.80 -3.38
CA ILE A 335 -16.70 -17.61 -3.52
C ILE A 335 -15.49 -16.69 -3.63
N LEU A 336 -14.49 -16.95 -2.81
CA LEU A 336 -13.25 -16.19 -2.71
C LEU A 336 -12.10 -17.04 -3.25
N ALA A 337 -11.28 -16.47 -4.12
CA ALA A 337 -10.00 -17.05 -4.52
C ALA A 337 -8.89 -16.45 -3.67
N VAL A 338 -8.11 -17.29 -3.00
CA VAL A 338 -7.01 -16.87 -2.12
C VAL A 338 -5.74 -17.56 -2.59
N LYS A 339 -4.80 -16.77 -3.11
CA LYS A 339 -3.48 -17.28 -3.49
C LYS A 339 -2.60 -17.38 -2.24
N ASN A 340 -1.81 -18.47 -2.16
CA ASN A 340 -0.89 -18.73 -1.04
C ASN A 340 -1.59 -18.81 0.34
N ALA A 341 -2.82 -19.28 0.36
CA ALA A 341 -3.64 -19.39 1.57
C ALA A 341 -2.98 -20.23 2.68
N HIS A 342 -2.11 -21.20 2.34
CA HIS A 342 -1.38 -22.01 3.30
C HIS A 342 -0.51 -21.19 4.26
N ILE A 343 -0.01 -20.03 3.82
CA ILE A 343 0.80 -19.12 4.65
C ILE A 343 -0.04 -18.50 5.76
N VAL A 344 -1.29 -18.14 5.46
CA VAL A 344 -2.19 -17.49 6.42
C VAL A 344 -3.08 -18.46 7.18
N ALA A 345 -3.26 -19.68 6.66
CA ALA A 345 -4.14 -20.69 7.23
C ALA A 345 -3.92 -20.94 8.75
N PRO A 346 -2.69 -21.01 9.27
CA PRO A 346 -2.44 -21.20 10.72
C PRO A 346 -2.97 -20.05 11.59
N PHE A 347 -3.29 -18.92 10.97
CA PHE A 347 -3.70 -17.68 11.67
C PHE A 347 -5.16 -17.32 11.44
N LEU A 348 -5.89 -18.05 10.57
CA LEU A 348 -7.30 -17.79 10.29
C LEU A 348 -8.18 -17.84 11.57
N GLU A 349 -7.81 -18.66 12.52
CA GLU A 349 -8.50 -18.74 13.82
C GLU A 349 -8.11 -17.61 14.79
N LYS A 350 -7.00 -16.92 14.51
CA LYS A 350 -6.43 -15.88 15.38
C LYS A 350 -6.74 -14.46 14.91
N MET A 351 -7.26 -14.31 13.70
CA MET A 351 -7.50 -13.02 13.08
C MET A 351 -8.90 -12.88 12.50
N TYR A 352 -9.45 -11.69 12.58
CA TYR A 352 -10.65 -11.30 11.85
C TYR A 352 -10.26 -10.62 10.54
N PHE A 353 -10.69 -11.20 9.43
CA PHE A 353 -10.50 -10.63 8.09
C PHE A 353 -11.82 -10.01 7.61
N MET A 354 -11.76 -8.76 7.19
CA MET A 354 -12.86 -8.11 6.49
C MET A 354 -12.97 -8.64 5.06
N ARG A 355 -11.82 -8.90 4.42
CA ARG A 355 -11.68 -9.51 3.11
C ARG A 355 -10.53 -10.49 3.12
N LEU A 356 -10.72 -11.62 2.45
CA LEU A 356 -9.67 -12.63 2.23
C LEU A 356 -9.61 -12.94 0.73
N GLY A 357 -8.50 -12.61 0.07
CA GLY A 357 -8.32 -12.82 -1.37
C GLY A 357 -9.28 -12.00 -2.25
N GLU A 358 -9.63 -12.53 -3.40
CA GLU A 358 -10.53 -11.91 -4.37
C GLU A 358 -11.88 -12.62 -4.45
N THR A 359 -12.96 -11.86 -4.61
CA THR A 359 -14.28 -12.44 -4.90
C THR A 359 -14.30 -12.85 -6.37
N ILE A 360 -14.50 -14.14 -6.63
CA ILE A 360 -14.60 -14.70 -8.00
C ILE A 360 -16.03 -14.90 -8.46
N GLY A 361 -17.00 -14.85 -7.57
CA GLY A 361 -18.41 -14.96 -7.92
C GLY A 361 -19.27 -15.13 -6.68
N PHE A 362 -20.56 -15.29 -6.90
CA PHE A 362 -21.55 -15.52 -5.87
C PHE A 362 -22.61 -16.53 -6.32
N TRP A 363 -23.27 -17.15 -5.35
CA TRP A 363 -24.40 -18.03 -5.60
C TRP A 363 -25.71 -17.31 -5.32
N GLU A 364 -26.62 -17.37 -6.27
CA GLU A 364 -27.99 -16.88 -6.12
C GLU A 364 -28.96 -17.91 -6.71
N ASN A 365 -29.99 -18.29 -5.96
CA ASN A 365 -31.00 -19.29 -6.39
C ASN A 365 -30.41 -20.59 -6.97
N ASN A 366 -29.36 -21.13 -6.35
CA ASN A 366 -28.58 -22.30 -6.81
C ASN A 366 -27.86 -22.12 -8.16
N GLN A 367 -27.71 -20.91 -8.63
CA GLN A 367 -26.97 -20.55 -9.82
C GLN A 367 -25.69 -19.78 -9.44
N PHE A 368 -24.54 -20.13 -10.04
CA PHE A 368 -23.27 -19.44 -9.81
C PHE A 368 -23.11 -18.30 -10.81
N PHE A 369 -22.94 -17.11 -10.29
CA PHE A 369 -22.67 -15.91 -11.07
C PHE A 369 -21.20 -15.52 -10.90
N PRO A 370 -20.34 -15.75 -11.91
CA PRO A 370 -18.95 -15.36 -11.84
C PRO A 370 -18.82 -13.83 -11.88
N ASN A 371 -17.86 -13.29 -11.12
CA ASN A 371 -17.47 -11.91 -11.28
C ASN A 371 -16.70 -11.76 -12.60
N ALA A 372 -16.96 -10.71 -13.37
CA ALA A 372 -16.29 -10.44 -14.65
C ALA A 372 -14.75 -10.48 -14.56
N ARG A 373 -14.18 -10.20 -13.38
CA ARG A 373 -12.75 -10.30 -13.10
C ARG A 373 -12.24 -11.72 -12.87
N ALA A 374 -13.12 -12.65 -12.51
CA ALA A 374 -12.78 -14.05 -12.28
C ALA A 374 -12.37 -14.79 -13.56
N TYR A 375 -12.78 -14.30 -14.71
CA TYR A 375 -12.46 -14.92 -16.01
C TYR A 375 -10.98 -14.97 -16.37
N ARG A 376 -10.11 -14.25 -15.67
CA ARG A 376 -8.67 -14.34 -15.88
C ARG A 376 -8.03 -15.59 -15.30
N ASP A 377 -8.60 -16.12 -14.21
CA ASP A 377 -8.00 -17.19 -13.41
C ASP A 377 -8.81 -18.49 -13.45
N LEU A 378 -10.03 -18.45 -14.00
CA LEU A 378 -10.89 -19.61 -14.18
C LEU A 378 -10.94 -20.01 -15.66
N GLN A 379 -10.53 -21.24 -15.99
CA GLN A 379 -10.92 -21.88 -17.24
C GLN A 379 -12.38 -22.31 -17.11
N ILE A 380 -13.30 -21.43 -17.47
CA ILE A 380 -14.72 -21.72 -17.44
C ILE A 380 -15.11 -22.18 -18.84
N GLU A 381 -15.42 -23.47 -18.98
CA GLU A 381 -15.66 -24.11 -20.27
C GLU A 381 -17.09 -23.88 -20.85
N ASN A 382 -18.04 -23.36 -20.08
CA ASN A 382 -19.46 -23.33 -20.46
C ASN A 382 -20.18 -21.99 -20.19
N PHE A 383 -19.58 -20.85 -20.57
CA PHE A 383 -20.26 -19.56 -20.50
C PHE A 383 -20.34 -18.90 -21.87
N SER A 384 -21.47 -18.23 -22.12
CA SER A 384 -21.63 -17.37 -23.30
C SER A 384 -20.56 -16.28 -23.28
N LYS A 385 -19.76 -16.19 -24.32
CA LYS A 385 -18.74 -15.15 -24.48
C LYS A 385 -19.38 -13.94 -25.15
N ILE A 386 -19.43 -12.82 -24.44
CA ILE A 386 -19.78 -11.55 -25.07
C ILE A 386 -18.51 -10.99 -25.68
N SER A 387 -18.48 -10.85 -27.00
CA SER A 387 -17.40 -10.19 -27.72
C SER A 387 -17.69 -8.69 -27.79
N LEU A 388 -16.92 -7.89 -27.10
CA LEU A 388 -16.99 -6.44 -27.19
C LEU A 388 -16.52 -6.03 -28.59
N GLN A 389 -17.34 -5.24 -29.29
CA GLN A 389 -17.13 -4.91 -30.70
C GLN A 389 -16.13 -3.79 -30.91
N ASN A 390 -15.90 -2.98 -29.89
CA ASN A 390 -14.98 -1.85 -29.96
C ASN A 390 -14.48 -1.38 -28.58
N GLU A 391 -13.45 -0.54 -28.58
CA GLU A 391 -12.86 0.02 -27.35
C GLU A 391 -13.86 0.89 -26.53
N LYS A 392 -14.87 1.49 -27.15
CA LYS A 392 -15.86 2.33 -26.46
C LYS A 392 -16.79 1.48 -25.58
N GLU A 393 -17.22 0.32 -26.08
CA GLU A 393 -18.02 -0.64 -25.29
C GLU A 393 -17.22 -1.18 -24.11
N LEU A 394 -15.94 -1.49 -24.33
CA LEU A 394 -15.06 -1.93 -23.27
C LEU A 394 -14.84 -0.83 -22.22
N ASP A 395 -14.61 0.42 -22.63
CA ASP A 395 -14.48 1.57 -21.73
C ASP A 395 -15.78 1.80 -20.93
N PHE A 396 -16.93 1.74 -21.60
CA PHE A 396 -18.23 1.88 -20.96
C PHE A 396 -18.49 0.78 -19.92
N TYR A 397 -18.23 -0.49 -20.25
CA TYR A 397 -18.36 -1.64 -19.34
C TYR A 397 -17.40 -1.53 -18.14
N LEU A 398 -16.14 -1.18 -18.38
CA LEU A 398 -15.14 -1.04 -17.31
C LEU A 398 -15.46 0.11 -16.35
N ARG A 399 -16.24 1.10 -16.77
CA ARG A 399 -16.77 2.18 -15.93
C ARG A 399 -18.04 1.81 -15.20
N GLY A 400 -18.51 0.57 -15.30
CA GLY A 400 -19.72 0.06 -14.65
C GLY A 400 -21.00 0.27 -15.47
N GLY A 401 -20.90 0.58 -16.75
CA GLY A 401 -22.04 0.59 -17.66
C GLY A 401 -22.54 -0.83 -17.95
N MET A 402 -23.84 -0.99 -18.14
CA MET A 402 -24.46 -2.24 -18.59
C MET A 402 -24.50 -2.27 -20.11
N LEU A 403 -23.98 -3.36 -20.68
CA LEU A 403 -24.06 -3.61 -22.11
C LEU A 403 -25.38 -4.35 -22.40
N GLU A 404 -26.11 -3.88 -23.40
CA GLU A 404 -27.23 -4.64 -23.95
C GLU A 404 -26.64 -5.79 -24.78
N CYS A 405 -27.07 -7.02 -24.46
CA CYS A 405 -26.73 -8.20 -25.21
C CYS A 405 -27.97 -8.61 -25.99
N ASP A 406 -27.86 -8.73 -27.29
CA ASP A 406 -28.91 -9.40 -28.07
C ASP A 406 -28.97 -10.86 -27.60
N GLU A 407 -30.15 -11.30 -27.16
CA GLU A 407 -30.42 -12.70 -26.85
C GLU A 407 -30.53 -13.45 -28.19
N ASP A 408 -29.45 -14.13 -28.61
CA ASP A 408 -29.50 -15.18 -29.64
C ASP A 408 -29.40 -16.58 -28.99
#